data_90795e6d664c7e189a756012c6eaf66c
#
_entry.id   90795e6d664c7e189a756012c6eaf66c
#
_cell.length_a   1.000
_cell.length_b   1.000
_cell.length_c   1.000
_cell.angle_alpha   90.00
_cell.angle_beta   90.00
_cell.angle_gamma   90.00
#
_symmetry.space_group_name_H-M   'P 1'
#
loop_
_entity.id
_entity.type
_entity.pdbx_description
1 polymer ?
#
loop_
_entity_poly.entity_id
_entity_poly.type
_entity_poly.pdbx_seq_one_letter_code
_entity_poly.pdbx_strand_id
1 'polypeptide(L)'
;MTKYLLINEMNCTDPTKEKEFNEWLNTVHLPDIMETKEYRRVTRYELVQGAEGKGKYITVSEIETDDFPALTAAHNNRLAKKKELGHDTNLIKGVPGGRGLYKQIFELKQK
;
A
#
# COMPACT_ATOMS: atom_id res chain seq x y z
N MET A 1 10.06 -18.71 -2.82
CA MET A 1 8.66 -18.24 -2.79
C MET A 1 8.42 -17.23 -3.90
N THR A 2 7.19 -17.14 -4.38
CA THR A 2 6.85 -16.18 -5.40
C THR A 2 6.86 -14.76 -4.83
N LYS A 3 7.44 -13.85 -5.58
CA LYS A 3 7.51 -12.42 -5.20
C LYS A 3 6.48 -11.62 -5.98
N TYR A 4 5.76 -10.78 -5.26
CA TYR A 4 4.73 -9.91 -5.82
C TYR A 4 5.01 -8.46 -5.48
N LEU A 5 4.50 -7.58 -6.31
CA LEU A 5 4.47 -6.15 -6.06
C LEU A 5 3.03 -5.69 -6.09
N LEU A 6 2.56 -5.09 -5.00
CA LEU A 6 1.22 -4.52 -4.93
C LEU A 6 1.36 -3.00 -4.95
N ILE A 7 0.75 -2.37 -5.95
CA ILE A 7 0.79 -0.92 -6.11
C ILE A 7 -0.61 -0.37 -5.89
N ASN A 8 -0.73 0.65 -5.04
CA ASN A 8 -1.98 1.37 -4.82
C ASN A 8 -1.76 2.86 -5.04
N GLU A 9 -2.53 3.46 -5.95
CA GLU A 9 -2.56 4.92 -6.13
C GLU A 9 -3.61 5.51 -5.21
N MET A 10 -3.32 6.66 -4.60
CA MET A 10 -4.23 7.30 -3.67
C MET A 10 -4.06 8.81 -3.64
N ASN A 11 -5.11 9.48 -3.19
CA ASN A 11 -5.10 10.92 -2.93
C ASN A 11 -5.60 11.17 -1.51
N CYS A 12 -5.28 12.34 -0.97
CA CYS A 12 -5.90 12.83 0.26
C CYS A 12 -7.25 13.44 -0.09
N THR A 13 -8.28 13.15 0.70
CA THR A 13 -9.64 13.69 0.46
C THR A 13 -9.74 15.19 0.72
N ASP A 14 -8.82 15.74 1.52
CA ASP A 14 -8.80 17.15 1.90
C ASP A 14 -7.38 17.70 1.74
N PRO A 15 -7.15 18.57 0.71
CA PRO A 15 -5.81 19.10 0.46
C PRO A 15 -5.21 19.89 1.64
N THR A 16 -6.06 20.42 2.53
CA THR A 16 -5.58 21.18 3.70
C THR A 16 -5.07 20.26 4.82
N LYS A 17 -5.30 18.95 4.70
CA LYS A 17 -4.93 17.95 5.71
C LYS A 17 -3.91 16.94 5.20
N GLU A 18 -3.15 17.26 4.17
CA GLU A 18 -2.17 16.34 3.61
C GLU A 18 -1.08 15.96 4.61
N LYS A 19 -0.69 16.88 5.49
CA LYS A 19 0.30 16.57 6.54
C LYS A 19 -0.22 15.48 7.47
N GLU A 20 -1.45 15.61 7.93
CA GLU A 20 -2.10 14.63 8.79
C GLU A 20 -2.26 13.28 8.06
N PHE A 21 -2.68 13.32 6.80
CA PHE A 21 -2.81 12.15 5.94
C PHE A 21 -1.48 11.39 5.81
N ASN A 22 -0.40 12.10 5.52
CA ASN A 22 0.93 11.50 5.38
C ASN A 22 1.44 10.92 6.71
N GLU A 23 1.22 11.62 7.81
CA GLU A 23 1.61 11.13 9.15
C GLU A 23 0.85 9.85 9.50
N TRP A 24 -0.45 9.80 9.22
CA TRP A 24 -1.25 8.61 9.50
C TRP A 24 -0.74 7.40 8.69
N LEU A 25 -0.49 7.60 7.41
CA LEU A 25 0.05 6.51 6.57
C LEU A 25 1.39 6.02 7.11
N ASN A 26 2.29 6.95 7.41
CA ASN A 26 3.65 6.59 7.82
C ASN A 26 3.74 5.97 9.22
N THR A 27 2.89 6.42 10.15
CA THR A 27 3.02 6.04 11.57
C THR A 27 1.97 5.03 12.04
N VAL A 28 0.86 4.87 11.32
CA VAL A 28 -0.23 3.97 11.71
C VAL A 28 -0.43 2.88 10.65
N HIS A 29 -0.78 3.26 9.43
CA HIS A 29 -1.22 2.29 8.41
C HIS A 29 -0.09 1.39 7.90
N LEU A 30 1.05 1.96 7.54
CA LEU A 30 2.17 1.17 7.04
C LEU A 30 2.73 0.22 8.11
N PRO A 31 2.91 0.65 9.37
CA PRO A 31 3.28 -0.30 10.43
C PRO A 31 2.27 -1.43 10.61
N ASP A 32 0.96 -1.15 10.49
CA ASP A 32 -0.06 -2.20 10.57
C ASP A 32 0.06 -3.21 9.42
N ILE A 33 0.33 -2.73 8.21
CA ILE A 33 0.57 -3.58 7.04
C ILE A 33 1.77 -4.50 7.29
N MET A 34 2.84 -3.96 7.85
CA MET A 34 4.09 -4.70 8.08
C MET A 34 4.00 -5.74 9.21
N GLU A 35 2.91 -5.79 9.96
CA GLU A 35 2.69 -6.89 10.90
C GLU A 35 2.43 -8.21 10.19
N THR A 36 2.06 -8.17 8.90
CA THR A 36 1.95 -9.37 8.07
C THR A 36 3.35 -9.74 7.56
N LYS A 37 3.89 -10.84 8.04
CA LYS A 37 5.31 -11.22 7.79
C LYS A 37 5.67 -11.39 6.32
N GLU A 38 4.72 -11.76 5.48
CA GLU A 38 4.92 -11.93 4.03
C GLU A 38 5.09 -10.59 3.30
N TYR A 39 4.67 -9.50 3.93
CA TYR A 39 4.94 -8.15 3.43
C TYR A 39 6.37 -7.77 3.84
N ARG A 40 7.30 -7.84 2.89
CA ARG A 40 8.74 -7.66 3.16
C ARG A 40 9.17 -6.21 3.22
N ARG A 41 8.49 -5.36 2.46
CA ARG A 41 8.79 -3.93 2.41
C ARG A 41 7.56 -3.18 1.91
N VAL A 42 7.31 -2.01 2.48
CA VAL A 42 6.30 -1.08 1.99
C VAL A 42 6.96 0.26 1.81
N THR A 43 6.84 0.83 0.61
CA THR A 43 7.46 2.12 0.26
C THR A 43 6.40 3.05 -0.29
N ARG A 44 6.46 4.32 0.08
CA ARG A 44 5.58 5.35 -0.44
C ARG A 44 6.33 6.25 -1.41
N TYR A 45 5.63 6.66 -2.46
CA TYR A 45 6.18 7.59 -3.45
C TYR A 45 5.18 8.70 -3.74
N GLU A 46 5.70 9.90 -3.99
CA GLU A 46 4.90 11.04 -4.44
C GLU A 46 5.09 11.21 -5.95
N LEU A 47 3.98 11.46 -6.66
CA LEU A 47 4.03 11.68 -8.10
C LEU A 47 4.79 12.97 -8.40
N VAL A 48 5.80 12.87 -9.26
CA VAL A 48 6.57 14.03 -9.74
C VAL A 48 6.13 14.38 -11.15
N GLN A 49 5.85 13.38 -11.97
CA GLN A 49 5.46 13.57 -13.37
C GLN A 49 4.64 12.37 -13.83
N GLY A 50 3.52 12.62 -14.46
CA GLY A 50 2.64 11.54 -14.95
C GLY A 50 1.47 12.08 -15.75
N ALA A 51 0.68 11.17 -16.33
CA ALA A 51 -0.52 11.49 -17.08
C ALA A 51 -1.64 11.97 -16.15
N GLU A 52 -2.66 12.63 -16.73
CA GLU A 52 -3.87 12.98 -16.00
C GLU A 52 -4.53 11.74 -15.38
N GLY A 53 -5.18 11.92 -14.25
CA GLY A 53 -5.89 10.85 -13.56
C GLY A 53 -5.03 10.02 -12.63
N LYS A 54 -3.71 10.24 -12.61
CA LYS A 54 -2.82 9.55 -11.67
C LYS A 54 -3.03 10.06 -10.25
N GLY A 55 -2.90 9.15 -9.27
CA GLY A 55 -2.89 9.54 -7.87
C GLY A 55 -1.63 10.33 -7.53
N LYS A 56 -1.75 11.25 -6.59
CA LYS A 56 -0.60 12.02 -6.11
C LYS A 56 0.41 11.13 -5.39
N TYR A 57 -0.06 10.08 -4.74
CA TYR A 57 0.78 9.17 -3.97
C TYR A 57 0.57 7.73 -4.39
N ILE A 58 1.61 6.93 -4.29
CA ILE A 58 1.49 5.48 -4.40
C ILE A 58 2.12 4.81 -3.19
N THR A 59 1.57 3.63 -2.86
CA THR A 59 2.17 2.72 -1.90
C THR A 59 2.57 1.47 -2.66
N VAL A 60 3.81 1.05 -2.49
CA VAL A 60 4.37 -0.13 -3.15
C VAL A 60 4.73 -1.15 -2.08
N SER A 61 4.04 -2.28 -2.08
CA SER A 61 4.29 -3.37 -1.14
C SER A 61 5.01 -4.52 -1.84
N GLU A 62 6.16 -4.93 -1.30
CA GLU A 62 6.89 -6.11 -1.76
C GLU A 62 6.46 -7.30 -0.92
N ILE A 63 5.91 -8.32 -1.56
CA ILE A 63 5.28 -9.46 -0.90
C ILE A 63 5.93 -10.76 -1.38
N GLU A 64 6.18 -11.68 -0.45
CA GLU A 64 6.65 -13.03 -0.78
C GLU A 64 5.70 -14.05 -0.19
N THR A 65 5.09 -14.88 -1.05
CA THR A 65 4.17 -15.93 -0.61
C THR A 65 3.97 -16.96 -1.70
N ASP A 66 3.61 -18.19 -1.31
CA ASP A 66 3.21 -19.25 -2.24
C ASP A 66 1.67 -19.38 -2.29
N ASP A 67 0.95 -18.65 -1.43
CA ASP A 67 -0.51 -18.70 -1.37
C ASP A 67 -1.06 -17.28 -1.16
N PHE A 68 -1.16 -16.53 -2.26
CA PHE A 68 -1.63 -15.15 -2.19
C PHE A 68 -3.08 -15.02 -1.71
N PRO A 69 -4.04 -15.88 -2.13
CA PRO A 69 -5.41 -15.78 -1.62
C PRO A 69 -5.50 -15.95 -0.10
N ALA A 70 -4.79 -16.92 0.48
CA ALA A 70 -4.79 -17.13 1.92
C ALA A 70 -4.15 -15.95 2.65
N LEU A 71 -3.04 -15.42 2.11
CA LEU A 71 -2.38 -14.24 2.66
C LEU A 71 -3.32 -13.05 2.67
N THR A 72 -4.01 -12.79 1.55
CA THR A 72 -4.93 -11.66 1.43
C THR A 72 -6.06 -11.75 2.44
N ALA A 73 -6.65 -12.93 2.61
CA ALA A 73 -7.72 -13.13 3.59
C ALA A 73 -7.25 -12.83 5.02
N ALA A 74 -6.09 -13.36 5.40
CA ALA A 74 -5.53 -13.14 6.74
C ALA A 74 -5.15 -11.67 6.95
N HIS A 75 -4.56 -11.05 5.94
CA HIS A 75 -4.14 -9.65 5.99
C HIS A 75 -5.34 -8.71 6.15
N ASN A 76 -6.38 -8.90 5.33
CA ASN A 76 -7.58 -8.08 5.39
C ASN A 76 -8.29 -8.22 6.74
N ASN A 77 -8.34 -9.44 7.29
CA ASN A 77 -8.93 -9.68 8.59
C ASN A 77 -8.18 -8.94 9.70
N ARG A 78 -6.84 -8.93 9.63
CA ARG A 78 -6.01 -8.20 10.58
C ARG A 78 -6.23 -6.69 10.49
N LEU A 79 -6.29 -6.15 9.27
CA LEU A 79 -6.53 -4.72 9.07
C LEU A 79 -7.92 -4.31 9.55
N ALA A 80 -8.94 -5.17 9.39
CA ALA A 80 -10.27 -4.91 9.91
C ALA A 80 -10.27 -4.78 11.44
N LYS A 81 -9.49 -5.63 12.13
CA LYS A 81 -9.33 -5.53 13.59
C LYS A 81 -8.63 -4.23 14.00
N LYS A 82 -7.64 -3.79 13.23
CA LYS A 82 -6.95 -2.52 13.48
C LYS A 82 -7.92 -1.35 13.33
N LYS A 83 -8.80 -1.41 12.34
CA LYS A 83 -9.84 -0.40 12.15
C LYS A 83 -10.76 -0.30 13.37
N GLU A 84 -11.15 -1.44 13.94
CA GLU A 84 -11.96 -1.49 15.17
C GLU A 84 -11.26 -0.82 16.35
N LEU A 85 -9.91 -0.78 16.34
CA LEU A 85 -9.11 -0.10 17.36
C LEU A 85 -8.89 1.39 17.06
N GLY A 86 -9.55 1.92 16.04
CA GLY A 86 -9.42 3.32 15.66
C GLY A 86 -8.25 3.62 14.71
N HIS A 87 -7.61 2.59 14.14
CA HIS A 87 -6.51 2.77 13.19
C HIS A 87 -7.05 2.99 11.78
N ASP A 88 -7.99 3.91 11.60
CA ASP A 88 -8.54 4.25 10.29
C ASP A 88 -8.54 5.77 10.08
N THR A 89 -8.84 6.18 8.85
CA THR A 89 -8.94 7.59 8.51
C THR A 89 -9.95 7.76 7.37
N ASN A 90 -10.57 8.94 7.31
CA ASN A 90 -11.42 9.33 6.20
C ASN A 90 -10.63 10.17 5.17
N LEU A 91 -9.33 10.33 5.36
CA LEU A 91 -8.50 11.17 4.48
C LEU A 91 -7.98 10.44 3.24
N ILE A 92 -8.07 9.12 3.20
CA ILE A 92 -7.56 8.34 2.07
C ILE A 92 -8.64 8.15 1.00
N LYS A 93 -8.27 8.38 -0.25
CA LYS A 93 -9.15 8.16 -1.40
C LYS A 93 -8.36 7.37 -2.45
N GLY A 94 -8.82 6.15 -2.76
CA GLY A 94 -8.23 5.37 -3.83
C GLY A 94 -8.54 5.95 -5.20
N VAL A 95 -7.65 5.74 -6.14
CA VAL A 95 -7.83 6.17 -7.53
C VAL A 95 -8.46 5.01 -8.30
N PRO A 96 -9.56 5.21 -9.05
CA PRO A 96 -10.15 4.15 -9.87
C PRO A 96 -9.11 3.57 -10.83
N GLY A 97 -8.96 2.24 -10.84
CA GLY A 97 -7.95 1.57 -11.65
C GLY A 97 -6.53 1.72 -11.14
N GLY A 98 -6.34 2.35 -9.98
CA GLY A 98 -5.01 2.64 -9.42
C GLY A 98 -4.40 1.51 -8.61
N ARG A 99 -5.05 0.34 -8.52
CA ARG A 99 -4.53 -0.80 -7.80
C ARG A 99 -4.09 -1.89 -8.77
N GLY A 100 -2.86 -2.38 -8.61
CA GLY A 100 -2.35 -3.48 -9.42
C GLY A 100 -1.51 -4.43 -8.60
N LEU A 101 -1.67 -5.71 -8.85
CA LEU A 101 -0.83 -6.77 -8.28
C LEU A 101 0.00 -7.37 -9.39
N TYR A 102 1.31 -7.38 -9.21
CA TYR A 102 2.27 -7.84 -10.22
C TYR A 102 3.10 -8.99 -9.64
N LYS A 103 3.28 -10.04 -10.43
CA LYS A 103 4.18 -11.14 -10.08
C LYS A 103 5.54 -10.88 -10.70
N GLN A 104 6.61 -11.01 -9.91
CA GLN A 104 7.97 -10.88 -10.43
C GLN A 104 8.27 -12.00 -11.40
N ILE A 105 8.72 -11.67 -12.60
CA ILE A 105 9.06 -12.65 -13.63
C ILE A 105 10.56 -12.63 -13.99
N PHE A 106 11.27 -11.56 -13.67
CA PHE A 106 12.69 -11.43 -13.96
C PHE A 106 13.30 -10.30 -13.13
N GLU A 107 14.54 -10.46 -12.73
CA GLU A 107 15.29 -9.43 -12.04
C GLU A 107 16.72 -9.44 -12.54
N LEU A 108 17.26 -8.24 -12.80
CA LEU A 108 18.68 -8.06 -13.12
C LEU A 108 19.25 -7.05 -12.13
N LYS A 109 20.27 -7.46 -11.40
CA LYS A 109 20.91 -6.60 -10.40
C LYS A 109 22.15 -5.92 -10.97
N GLN A 110 22.39 -4.69 -10.51
CA GLN A 110 23.64 -3.99 -10.78
C GLN A 110 24.77 -4.70 -10.04
N LYS A 111 25.87 -4.91 -10.72
CA LYS A 111 27.05 -5.57 -10.14
C LYS A 111 27.88 -4.59 -9.33
#